data_7179a20b325fa5f342e1d48fe4ab6afc
#
_entry.id   7179a20b325fa5f342e1d48fe4ab6afc
#
_cell.length_a   1.000
_cell.length_b   1.000
_cell.length_c   1.000
_cell.angle_alpha   90.00
_cell.angle_beta   90.00
_cell.angle_gamma   90.00
#
_symmetry.space_group_name_H-M   'P 1'
#
loop_
_entity.id
_entity.type
_entity.pdbx_description
1 polymer ?
#
loop_
_entity_poly.entity_id
_entity_poly.type
_entity_poly.pdbx_seq_one_letter_code
_entity_poly.pdbx_strand_id
1 'polypeptide(L)'
;MSTEGFDYEAAIVVVGGGACGLMAAYQAGRRGLDVVLLEKDSRLGCNAEIASGSIPAAPTAHQRRAGVTDSAEQMMGDILRKSGNQADPDIVRALCERSPELIRIFEDELGVAMELNTDAGRYGFSALRLHNGPGRTGAPLIQALRSALAGMGNVTCADRTPGAGLITDGSGAVMGVRAGMRGEQRLGAQRVILACDGFGSNAEMIARYIPEMRGVQSIGVQGNTGDAIRWGMELGAAVAHMSGYQGHGLVCAGYGTRLVPEIPQLGAIIVNRQGERFAREDQGYSEFAREVLAQDGQTAVAIFDQRMVDVVARLDHWKDTVASGAVKSAQSLQELAAAFKLPPEALERSFAQCCGDLPDPFGRARLPAPAEAPFHGAVITGAMVHTQGGLVVDVHARVLRPDGSAIPNLYAGGGSAAGLSGDRPEGYLSGNGLLSAYGLGLIAGEHAAASLLARSH
;
A
#
# COMPACT_ATOMS: atom_id res chain seq x y z
N MET A 1 -2.74 -11.20 -42.49
CA MET A 1 -2.73 -11.28 -41.03
C MET A 1 -4.07 -11.85 -40.63
N SER A 2 -4.15 -13.03 -40.01
CA SER A 2 -5.39 -13.72 -39.72
C SER A 2 -6.22 -12.87 -38.77
N THR A 3 -7.43 -12.51 -39.17
CA THR A 3 -8.50 -12.01 -38.30
C THR A 3 -8.99 -13.17 -37.45
N GLU A 4 -8.16 -13.67 -36.56
CA GLU A 4 -8.65 -14.54 -35.50
C GLU A 4 -9.54 -13.70 -34.62
N GLY A 5 -10.83 -14.02 -34.57
CA GLY A 5 -11.83 -13.35 -33.75
C GLY A 5 -11.49 -13.41 -32.26
N PHE A 6 -12.18 -12.62 -31.45
CA PHE A 6 -12.16 -12.75 -29.99
C PHE A 6 -13.07 -13.90 -29.58
N ASP A 7 -12.67 -14.64 -28.54
CA ASP A 7 -13.50 -15.70 -27.95
C ASP A 7 -14.65 -15.11 -27.14
N TYR A 8 -14.40 -13.91 -26.57
CA TYR A 8 -15.36 -13.13 -25.81
C TYR A 8 -15.06 -11.62 -25.97
N GLU A 9 -16.08 -10.78 -25.92
CA GLU A 9 -15.94 -9.32 -26.01
C GLU A 9 -16.65 -8.65 -24.82
N ALA A 10 -16.02 -7.61 -24.26
CA ALA A 10 -16.60 -6.76 -23.23
C ALA A 10 -16.34 -5.28 -23.54
N ALA A 11 -17.12 -4.39 -22.97
CA ALA A 11 -16.85 -2.96 -23.06
C ALA A 11 -15.51 -2.62 -22.36
N ILE A 12 -15.30 -3.20 -21.17
CA ILE A 12 -14.09 -2.96 -20.38
C ILE A 12 -13.55 -4.29 -19.84
N VAL A 13 -12.26 -4.54 -20.03
CA VAL A 13 -11.54 -5.61 -19.33
C VAL A 13 -10.60 -5.00 -18.29
N VAL A 14 -10.76 -5.47 -17.04
CA VAL A 14 -9.90 -5.10 -15.90
C VAL A 14 -9.01 -6.28 -15.56
N VAL A 15 -7.68 -6.08 -15.47
CA VAL A 15 -6.73 -7.13 -15.14
C VAL A 15 -6.19 -6.92 -13.73
N GLY A 16 -6.58 -7.81 -12.81
CA GLY A 16 -6.24 -7.81 -11.39
C GLY A 16 -7.42 -7.49 -10.49
N GLY A 17 -7.74 -8.41 -9.58
CA GLY A 17 -8.85 -8.35 -8.60
C GLY A 17 -8.47 -7.73 -7.25
N GLY A 18 -7.45 -6.86 -7.21
CA GLY A 18 -7.08 -6.08 -6.03
C GLY A 18 -7.91 -4.79 -5.88
N ALA A 19 -7.53 -3.94 -4.92
CA ALA A 19 -8.26 -2.70 -4.59
C ALA A 19 -8.54 -1.82 -5.82
N CYS A 20 -7.54 -1.62 -6.68
CA CYS A 20 -7.68 -0.82 -7.90
C CYS A 20 -8.68 -1.44 -8.89
N GLY A 21 -8.50 -2.72 -9.19
CA GLY A 21 -9.36 -3.39 -10.17
C GLY A 21 -10.80 -3.54 -9.72
N LEU A 22 -11.03 -3.88 -8.44
CA LEU A 22 -12.37 -3.95 -7.87
C LEU A 22 -13.08 -2.59 -7.90
N MET A 23 -12.37 -1.52 -7.53
CA MET A 23 -12.93 -0.15 -7.60
C MET A 23 -13.21 0.27 -9.04
N ALA A 24 -12.30 -0.02 -9.98
CA ALA A 24 -12.48 0.29 -11.39
C ALA A 24 -13.68 -0.47 -12.00
N ALA A 25 -13.80 -1.77 -11.71
CA ALA A 25 -14.93 -2.58 -12.15
C ALA A 25 -16.25 -2.10 -11.54
N TYR A 26 -16.24 -1.71 -10.25
CA TYR A 26 -17.40 -1.13 -9.59
C TYR A 26 -17.85 0.17 -10.27
N GLN A 27 -16.93 1.08 -10.55
CA GLN A 27 -17.26 2.36 -11.18
C GLN A 27 -17.77 2.22 -12.62
N ALA A 28 -17.21 1.27 -13.37
CA ALA A 28 -17.67 1.00 -14.74
C ALA A 28 -19.02 0.24 -14.75
N GLY A 29 -19.16 -0.78 -13.91
CA GLY A 29 -20.36 -1.60 -13.80
C GLY A 29 -21.60 -0.82 -13.36
N ARG A 30 -21.46 0.08 -12.36
CA ARG A 30 -22.57 0.94 -11.90
C ARG A 30 -23.07 1.93 -12.97
N ARG A 31 -22.28 2.16 -14.03
CA ARG A 31 -22.65 2.95 -15.20
C ARG A 31 -23.26 2.14 -16.33
N GLY A 32 -23.54 0.86 -16.06
CA GLY A 32 -24.25 -0.05 -16.99
C GLY A 32 -23.37 -0.67 -18.08
N LEU A 33 -22.05 -0.53 -18.01
CA LEU A 33 -21.16 -1.15 -18.99
C LEU A 33 -20.89 -2.62 -18.66
N ASP A 34 -20.71 -3.43 -19.69
CA ASP A 34 -20.26 -4.81 -19.57
C ASP A 34 -18.79 -4.85 -19.19
N VAL A 35 -18.47 -5.46 -18.06
CA VAL A 35 -17.12 -5.49 -17.48
C VAL A 35 -16.70 -6.92 -17.19
N VAL A 36 -15.49 -7.29 -17.65
CA VAL A 36 -14.82 -8.53 -17.24
C VAL A 36 -13.61 -8.17 -16.39
N LEU A 37 -13.59 -8.66 -15.14
CA LEU A 37 -12.46 -8.57 -14.24
C LEU A 37 -11.76 -9.93 -14.17
N LEU A 38 -10.47 -9.93 -14.54
CA LEU A 38 -9.61 -11.11 -14.50
C LEU A 38 -8.78 -11.12 -13.21
N GLU A 39 -8.79 -12.24 -12.48
CA GLU A 39 -7.93 -12.47 -11.32
C GLU A 39 -7.21 -13.81 -11.46
N LYS A 40 -5.89 -13.79 -11.26
CA LYS A 40 -5.06 -15.00 -11.42
C LYS A 40 -5.10 -15.95 -10.24
N ASP A 41 -5.40 -15.45 -9.04
CA ASP A 41 -5.47 -16.25 -7.81
C ASP A 41 -6.91 -16.73 -7.54
N SER A 42 -7.02 -17.92 -6.96
CA SER A 42 -8.30 -18.48 -6.51
C SER A 42 -8.63 -18.11 -5.07
N ARG A 43 -7.65 -17.72 -4.27
CA ARG A 43 -7.80 -17.45 -2.84
C ARG A 43 -8.07 -15.97 -2.56
N LEU A 44 -8.06 -15.15 -3.59
CA LEU A 44 -8.43 -13.74 -3.52
C LEU A 44 -7.67 -12.95 -2.45
N GLY A 45 -6.39 -13.28 -2.21
CA GLY A 45 -5.53 -12.46 -1.37
C GLY A 45 -4.93 -11.30 -2.17
N CYS A 46 -5.11 -10.07 -1.74
CA CYS A 46 -4.41 -8.92 -2.30
C CYS A 46 -3.71 -8.09 -1.22
N ASN A 47 -2.74 -7.27 -1.62
CA ASN A 47 -2.02 -6.41 -0.68
C ASN A 47 -2.95 -5.52 0.14
N ALA A 48 -4.03 -5.02 -0.47
CA ALA A 48 -5.01 -4.18 0.22
C ALA A 48 -5.76 -4.95 1.32
N GLU A 49 -6.04 -6.23 1.14
CA GLU A 49 -6.77 -7.08 2.10
C GLU A 49 -5.95 -7.32 3.38
N ILE A 50 -4.63 -7.60 3.22
CA ILE A 50 -3.70 -7.84 4.34
C ILE A 50 -3.10 -6.55 4.94
N ALA A 51 -3.42 -5.38 4.37
CA ALA A 51 -3.00 -4.08 4.87
C ALA A 51 -3.84 -3.66 6.09
N SER A 52 -3.46 -2.54 6.73
CA SER A 52 -4.24 -1.91 7.80
C SER A 52 -5.54 -1.25 7.31
N GLY A 53 -5.83 -1.25 6.02
CA GLY A 53 -7.02 -0.63 5.46
C GLY A 53 -7.10 0.89 5.63
N SER A 54 -5.97 1.56 5.89
CA SER A 54 -5.93 3.00 6.12
C SER A 54 -5.96 3.79 4.81
N ILE A 55 -7.02 4.57 4.59
CA ILE A 55 -7.17 5.47 3.44
C ILE A 55 -6.99 6.90 3.94
N PRO A 56 -5.96 7.65 3.52
CA PRO A 56 -5.86 9.07 3.81
C PRO A 56 -6.87 9.85 2.98
N ALA A 57 -7.66 10.73 3.62
CA ALA A 57 -8.64 11.56 2.95
C ALA A 57 -8.85 12.89 3.66
N ALA A 58 -9.01 13.98 2.89
CA ALA A 58 -9.27 15.32 3.40
C ALA A 58 -9.91 16.23 2.34
N PRO A 59 -10.88 17.13 2.76
CA PRO A 59 -11.52 17.20 4.06
C PRO A 59 -12.70 16.22 4.17
N THR A 60 -12.88 15.58 5.33
CA THR A 60 -13.97 14.62 5.54
C THR A 60 -14.97 15.07 6.62
N ALA A 61 -16.13 14.42 6.67
CA ALA A 61 -17.10 14.63 7.75
C ALA A 61 -16.54 14.13 9.10
N HIS A 62 -15.74 13.04 9.08
CA HIS A 62 -15.08 12.51 10.26
C HIS A 62 -14.11 13.51 10.89
N GLN A 63 -13.28 14.16 10.06
CA GLN A 63 -12.35 15.20 10.51
C GLN A 63 -13.09 16.37 11.15
N ARG A 64 -14.17 16.87 10.50
CA ARG A 64 -14.98 17.95 11.07
C ARG A 64 -15.58 17.59 12.42
N ARG A 65 -16.12 16.37 12.57
CA ARG A 65 -16.66 15.87 13.88
C ARG A 65 -15.59 15.77 14.96
N ALA A 66 -14.35 15.44 14.57
CA ALA A 66 -13.20 15.34 15.46
C ALA A 66 -12.50 16.68 15.74
N GLY A 67 -12.98 17.81 15.17
CA GLY A 67 -12.34 19.11 15.31
C GLY A 67 -11.01 19.25 14.54
N VAL A 68 -10.76 18.38 13.58
CA VAL A 68 -9.54 18.38 12.75
C VAL A 68 -9.77 19.27 11.53
N THR A 69 -8.94 20.30 11.38
CA THR A 69 -8.89 21.14 10.18
C THR A 69 -7.89 20.54 9.20
N ASP A 70 -8.33 20.27 7.96
CA ASP A 70 -7.49 19.73 6.89
C ASP A 70 -8.10 20.08 5.53
N SER A 71 -7.28 19.97 4.47
CA SER A 71 -7.72 20.21 3.09
C SER A 71 -6.97 19.30 2.11
N ALA A 72 -7.46 19.22 0.88
CA ALA A 72 -6.79 18.53 -0.21
C ALA A 72 -5.40 19.12 -0.50
N GLU A 73 -5.27 20.46 -0.44
CA GLU A 73 -4.01 21.16 -0.66
C GLU A 73 -2.99 20.87 0.46
N GLN A 74 -3.44 20.83 1.72
CA GLN A 74 -2.60 20.51 2.85
C GLN A 74 -2.13 19.05 2.75
N MET A 75 -3.01 18.14 2.38
CA MET A 75 -2.69 16.72 2.12
C MET A 75 -1.70 16.57 0.97
N MET A 76 -1.91 17.28 -0.15
CA MET A 76 -0.99 17.32 -1.29
C MET A 76 0.40 17.83 -0.85
N GLY A 77 0.45 18.90 -0.05
CA GLY A 77 1.69 19.46 0.49
C GLY A 77 2.48 18.43 1.31
N ASP A 78 1.81 17.62 2.12
CA ASP A 78 2.46 16.55 2.89
C ASP A 78 3.05 15.45 2.00
N ILE A 79 2.30 15.02 0.98
CA ILE A 79 2.75 13.98 0.04
C ILE A 79 3.96 14.48 -0.77
N LEU A 80 3.88 15.68 -1.34
CA LEU A 80 4.97 16.26 -2.12
C LEU A 80 6.23 16.49 -1.27
N ARG A 81 6.08 17.03 -0.07
CA ARG A 81 7.19 17.23 0.86
C ARG A 81 7.84 15.88 1.22
N LYS A 82 7.06 14.86 1.55
CA LYS A 82 7.57 13.55 1.95
C LYS A 82 8.25 12.83 0.79
N SER A 83 7.72 12.92 -0.43
CA SER A 83 8.33 12.35 -1.64
C SER A 83 9.54 13.15 -2.17
N GLY A 84 9.91 14.26 -1.51
CA GLY A 84 10.96 15.15 -2.01
C GLY A 84 10.60 15.82 -3.34
N ASN A 85 9.32 16.07 -3.57
CA ASN A 85 8.74 16.59 -4.82
C ASN A 85 8.97 15.72 -6.06
N GLN A 86 9.18 14.41 -5.86
CA GLN A 86 9.37 13.47 -6.98
C GLN A 86 8.02 12.94 -7.51
N ALA A 87 6.98 12.85 -6.66
CA ALA A 87 5.66 12.45 -7.11
C ALA A 87 5.08 13.46 -8.11
N ASP A 88 4.35 12.97 -9.10
CA ASP A 88 3.66 13.82 -10.07
C ASP A 88 2.61 14.69 -9.37
N PRO A 89 2.75 16.04 -9.40
CA PRO A 89 1.87 16.93 -8.65
C PRO A 89 0.43 16.91 -9.13
N ASP A 90 0.18 16.64 -10.41
CA ASP A 90 -1.16 16.60 -10.96
C ASP A 90 -1.90 15.32 -10.56
N ILE A 91 -1.19 14.19 -10.53
CA ILE A 91 -1.72 12.92 -9.99
C ILE A 91 -1.98 13.05 -8.48
N VAL A 92 -1.04 13.63 -7.73
CA VAL A 92 -1.22 13.85 -6.28
C VAL A 92 -2.44 14.71 -6.03
N ARG A 93 -2.61 15.81 -6.77
CA ARG A 93 -3.77 16.71 -6.67
C ARG A 93 -5.08 15.97 -6.95
N ALA A 94 -5.15 15.27 -8.09
CA ALA A 94 -6.35 14.53 -8.48
C ALA A 94 -6.76 13.50 -7.41
N LEU A 95 -5.80 12.78 -6.83
CA LEU A 95 -6.07 11.82 -5.77
C LEU A 95 -6.49 12.47 -4.45
N CYS A 96 -5.85 13.58 -4.06
CA CYS A 96 -6.22 14.31 -2.85
C CYS A 96 -7.65 14.88 -2.94
N GLU A 97 -8.00 15.50 -4.07
CA GLU A 97 -9.34 16.07 -4.31
C GLU A 97 -10.43 14.99 -4.33
N ARG A 98 -10.12 13.78 -4.83
CA ARG A 98 -11.06 12.66 -4.88
C ARG A 98 -11.06 11.82 -3.61
N SER A 99 -10.13 12.02 -2.67
CA SER A 99 -10.01 11.19 -1.47
C SER A 99 -11.26 11.19 -0.56
N PRO A 100 -11.99 12.29 -0.33
CA PRO A 100 -13.22 12.26 0.45
C PRO A 100 -14.34 11.41 -0.18
N GLU A 101 -14.33 11.32 -1.51
CA GLU A 101 -15.30 10.49 -2.24
C GLU A 101 -15.07 9.01 -1.98
N LEU A 102 -13.82 8.55 -1.85
CA LEU A 102 -13.52 7.18 -1.49
C LEU A 102 -14.17 6.79 -0.17
N ILE A 103 -14.09 7.68 0.84
CA ILE A 103 -14.70 7.43 2.15
C ILE A 103 -16.23 7.33 2.00
N ARG A 104 -16.87 8.25 1.25
CA ARG A 104 -18.32 8.21 1.00
C ARG A 104 -18.76 6.94 0.25
N ILE A 105 -17.99 6.50 -0.75
CA ILE A 105 -18.30 5.25 -1.47
C ILE A 105 -18.33 4.08 -0.49
N PHE A 106 -17.32 3.96 0.39
CA PHE A 106 -17.31 2.87 1.36
C PHE A 106 -18.43 2.98 2.38
N GLU A 107 -18.75 4.17 2.89
CA GLU A 107 -19.81 4.37 3.88
C GLU A 107 -21.21 4.32 3.27
N ASP A 108 -21.48 5.20 2.31
CA ASP A 108 -22.84 5.48 1.85
C ASP A 108 -23.33 4.46 0.81
N GLU A 109 -22.41 3.91 -0.01
CA GLU A 109 -22.79 3.01 -1.10
C GLU A 109 -22.50 1.54 -0.75
N LEU A 110 -21.40 1.27 -0.04
CA LEU A 110 -20.94 -0.10 0.28
C LEU A 110 -21.21 -0.50 1.73
N GLY A 111 -21.73 0.39 2.57
CA GLY A 111 -22.17 0.09 3.93
C GLY A 111 -21.04 -0.25 4.92
N VAL A 112 -19.81 0.17 4.64
CA VAL A 112 -18.67 -0.06 5.53
C VAL A 112 -18.57 1.08 6.54
N ALA A 113 -18.64 0.78 7.84
CA ALA A 113 -18.45 1.78 8.89
C ALA A 113 -16.99 2.25 8.91
N MET A 114 -16.73 3.45 8.37
CA MET A 114 -15.39 4.06 8.38
C MET A 114 -15.19 4.89 9.65
N GLU A 115 -13.97 4.97 10.16
CA GLU A 115 -13.59 5.81 11.29
C GLU A 115 -12.29 6.59 11.01
N LEU A 116 -12.19 7.81 11.53
CA LEU A 116 -10.93 8.55 11.55
C LEU A 116 -10.02 7.96 12.65
N ASN A 117 -8.78 7.63 12.28
CA ASN A 117 -7.78 7.19 13.25
C ASN A 117 -7.25 8.38 14.06
N THR A 118 -7.60 8.42 15.34
CA THR A 118 -7.20 9.48 16.28
C THR A 118 -6.18 9.02 17.33
N ASP A 119 -5.75 7.74 17.31
CA ASP A 119 -4.93 7.15 18.38
C ASP A 119 -3.50 7.71 18.43
N ALA A 120 -2.90 7.94 17.27
CA ALA A 120 -1.57 8.54 17.16
C ALA A 120 -1.40 9.25 15.83
N GLY A 121 -0.63 10.34 15.86
CA GLY A 121 -0.14 10.99 14.63
C GLY A 121 0.73 10.02 13.81
N ARG A 122 0.95 10.35 12.56
CA ARG A 122 1.90 9.64 11.69
C ARG A 122 2.99 10.59 11.23
N TYR A 123 4.21 10.09 11.22
CA TYR A 123 5.34 10.86 10.70
C TYR A 123 5.08 11.31 9.26
N GLY A 124 5.29 12.60 9.01
CA GLY A 124 5.10 13.22 7.70
C GLY A 124 3.70 13.81 7.46
N PHE A 125 2.71 13.51 8.29
CA PHE A 125 1.37 14.12 8.22
C PHE A 125 1.28 15.39 9.08
N SER A 126 0.65 16.42 8.54
CA SER A 126 0.33 17.66 9.24
C SER A 126 -1.04 17.65 9.93
N ALA A 127 -1.89 16.66 9.62
CA ALA A 127 -3.21 16.48 10.22
C ALA A 127 -3.57 15.00 10.33
N LEU A 128 -4.51 14.65 11.23
CA LEU A 128 -5.10 13.33 11.30
C LEU A 128 -6.02 13.13 10.09
N ARG A 129 -5.71 12.17 9.22
CA ARG A 129 -6.47 11.95 7.97
C ARG A 129 -6.61 10.48 7.55
N LEU A 130 -6.09 9.55 8.34
CA LEU A 130 -6.24 8.13 8.03
C LEU A 130 -7.62 7.65 8.47
N HIS A 131 -8.38 7.09 7.52
CA HIS A 131 -9.69 6.49 7.76
C HIS A 131 -9.57 4.98 7.60
N ASN A 132 -10.17 4.24 8.51
CA ASN A 132 -10.12 2.79 8.56
C ASN A 132 -11.53 2.20 8.61
N GLY A 133 -11.70 1.04 8.02
CA GLY A 133 -12.86 0.18 8.24
C GLY A 133 -12.75 -0.61 9.56
N PRO A 134 -13.74 -1.46 9.86
CA PRO A 134 -13.78 -2.29 11.06
C PRO A 134 -12.52 -3.13 11.23
N GLY A 135 -12.05 -3.26 12.49
CA GLY A 135 -10.84 -4.02 12.83
C GLY A 135 -9.52 -3.41 12.37
N ARG A 136 -9.58 -2.28 11.67
CA ARG A 136 -8.42 -1.62 11.03
C ARG A 136 -7.60 -2.56 10.18
N THR A 137 -8.31 -3.33 9.35
CA THR A 137 -7.76 -4.17 8.30
C THR A 137 -8.40 -3.80 6.96
N GLY A 138 -7.75 -4.16 5.85
CA GLY A 138 -8.31 -3.91 4.53
C GLY A 138 -9.37 -4.90 4.08
N ALA A 139 -9.50 -6.04 4.77
CA ALA A 139 -10.42 -7.11 4.41
C ALA A 139 -11.88 -6.67 4.26
N PRO A 140 -12.47 -5.87 5.21
CA PRO A 140 -13.84 -5.39 5.06
C PRO A 140 -14.07 -4.53 3.80
N LEU A 141 -13.08 -3.71 3.41
CA LEU A 141 -13.17 -2.86 2.23
C LEU A 141 -13.19 -3.69 0.94
N ILE A 142 -12.30 -4.67 0.86
CA ILE A 142 -12.23 -5.59 -0.28
C ILE A 142 -13.48 -6.46 -0.38
N GLN A 143 -13.96 -6.98 0.75
CA GLN A 143 -15.17 -7.79 0.78
C GLN A 143 -16.42 -7.01 0.37
N ALA A 144 -16.55 -5.75 0.76
CA ALA A 144 -17.65 -4.89 0.38
C ALA A 144 -17.70 -4.67 -1.14
N LEU A 145 -16.54 -4.38 -1.77
CA LEU A 145 -16.45 -4.25 -3.23
C LEU A 145 -16.78 -5.57 -3.95
N ARG A 146 -16.25 -6.71 -3.48
CA ARG A 146 -16.57 -8.03 -4.05
C ARG A 146 -18.07 -8.34 -3.97
N SER A 147 -18.69 -8.06 -2.82
CA SER A 147 -20.13 -8.27 -2.64
C SER A 147 -20.96 -7.39 -3.56
N ALA A 148 -20.58 -6.12 -3.73
CA ALA A 148 -21.24 -5.22 -4.66
C ALA A 148 -21.15 -5.70 -6.11
N LEU A 149 -19.96 -6.11 -6.56
CA LEU A 149 -19.75 -6.63 -7.92
C LEU A 149 -20.54 -7.93 -8.17
N ALA A 150 -20.60 -8.82 -7.18
CA ALA A 150 -21.38 -10.06 -7.29
C ALA A 150 -22.90 -9.81 -7.47
N GLY A 151 -23.38 -8.64 -7.03
CA GLY A 151 -24.77 -8.20 -7.25
C GLY A 151 -25.03 -7.54 -8.61
N MET A 152 -24.00 -7.29 -9.44
CA MET A 152 -24.10 -6.62 -10.72
C MET A 152 -24.16 -7.64 -11.87
N GLY A 153 -25.29 -7.73 -12.58
CA GLY A 153 -25.46 -8.68 -13.69
C GLY A 153 -24.62 -8.38 -14.94
N ASN A 154 -24.05 -7.19 -15.02
CA ASN A 154 -23.18 -6.72 -16.11
C ASN A 154 -21.68 -6.73 -15.74
N VAL A 155 -21.29 -7.37 -14.62
CA VAL A 155 -19.90 -7.54 -14.23
C VAL A 155 -19.60 -9.03 -14.05
N THR A 156 -18.62 -9.52 -14.78
CA THR A 156 -18.11 -10.89 -14.65
C THR A 156 -16.74 -10.87 -13.96
N CYS A 157 -16.65 -11.47 -12.78
CA CYS A 157 -15.37 -11.70 -12.10
C CYS A 157 -14.86 -13.11 -12.42
N ALA A 158 -13.78 -13.22 -13.18
CA ALA A 158 -13.17 -14.48 -13.60
C ALA A 158 -11.94 -14.80 -12.75
N ASP A 159 -12.16 -15.60 -11.70
CA ASP A 159 -11.09 -16.11 -10.83
C ASP A 159 -10.26 -17.19 -11.53
N ARG A 160 -9.02 -17.40 -11.09
CA ARG A 160 -8.06 -18.35 -11.68
C ARG A 160 -7.85 -18.15 -13.18
N THR A 161 -8.05 -16.91 -13.63
CA THR A 161 -7.94 -16.52 -15.03
C THR A 161 -6.87 -15.43 -15.16
N PRO A 162 -5.59 -15.79 -15.23
CA PRO A 162 -4.52 -14.81 -15.36
C PRO A 162 -4.62 -14.07 -16.70
N GLY A 163 -4.41 -12.74 -16.67
CA GLY A 163 -4.00 -12.02 -17.88
C GLY A 163 -2.61 -12.49 -18.30
N ALA A 164 -2.38 -12.66 -19.59
CA ALA A 164 -1.14 -13.18 -20.17
C ALA A 164 -0.49 -12.24 -21.20
N GLY A 165 -1.08 -11.08 -21.47
CA GLY A 165 -0.56 -10.07 -22.39
C GLY A 165 -1.65 -9.21 -23.02
N LEU A 166 -1.26 -8.13 -23.66
CA LEU A 166 -2.16 -7.23 -24.37
C LEU A 166 -2.30 -7.65 -25.85
N ILE A 167 -3.46 -7.39 -26.41
CA ILE A 167 -3.74 -7.54 -27.84
C ILE A 167 -3.86 -6.15 -28.44
N THR A 168 -3.10 -5.86 -29.50
CA THR A 168 -3.11 -4.57 -30.20
C THR A 168 -3.47 -4.73 -31.66
N ASP A 169 -4.00 -3.67 -32.25
CA ASP A 169 -4.16 -3.55 -33.68
C ASP A 169 -2.87 -3.07 -34.37
N GLY A 170 -2.93 -2.89 -35.70
CA GLY A 170 -1.79 -2.43 -36.49
C GLY A 170 -1.35 -0.98 -36.20
N SER A 171 -2.14 -0.19 -35.47
CA SER A 171 -1.81 1.17 -35.06
C SER A 171 -1.16 1.21 -33.64
N GLY A 172 -1.13 0.08 -32.94
CA GLY A 172 -0.68 -0.01 -31.56
C GLY A 172 -1.76 0.36 -30.53
N ALA A 173 -3.01 0.48 -30.95
CA ALA A 173 -4.14 0.63 -30.00
C ALA A 173 -4.46 -0.70 -29.34
N VAL A 174 -4.71 -0.68 -28.02
CA VAL A 174 -5.08 -1.88 -27.29
C VAL A 174 -6.53 -2.25 -27.62
N MET A 175 -6.73 -3.51 -28.02
CA MET A 175 -8.01 -4.08 -28.46
C MET A 175 -8.49 -5.22 -27.56
N GLY A 176 -7.70 -5.59 -26.56
CA GLY A 176 -8.07 -6.69 -25.67
C GLY A 176 -6.90 -7.26 -24.88
N VAL A 177 -7.16 -8.41 -24.28
CA VAL A 177 -6.24 -9.13 -23.37
C VAL A 177 -6.19 -10.61 -23.77
N ARG A 178 -4.99 -11.18 -23.79
CA ARG A 178 -4.83 -12.63 -23.73
C ARG A 178 -5.04 -13.09 -22.29
N ALA A 179 -5.81 -14.13 -22.09
CA ALA A 179 -6.11 -14.67 -20.76
C ALA A 179 -5.96 -16.18 -20.72
N GLY A 180 -5.97 -16.73 -19.51
CA GLY A 180 -5.73 -18.15 -19.28
C GLY A 180 -4.27 -18.47 -19.00
N MET A 181 -4.00 -19.68 -18.48
CA MET A 181 -2.67 -20.10 -18.02
C MET A 181 -1.57 -20.05 -19.09
N ARG A 182 -1.94 -20.15 -20.37
CA ARG A 182 -1.04 -20.10 -21.54
C ARG A 182 -1.37 -18.94 -22.46
N GLY A 183 -2.29 -18.04 -22.07
CA GLY A 183 -2.78 -16.96 -22.92
C GLY A 183 -3.60 -17.46 -24.10
N GLU A 184 -4.28 -18.60 -23.95
CA GLU A 184 -5.04 -19.29 -24.99
C GLU A 184 -6.35 -18.60 -25.32
N GLN A 185 -6.91 -17.83 -24.40
CA GLN A 185 -8.15 -17.08 -24.60
C GLN A 185 -7.87 -15.67 -25.07
N ARG A 186 -8.68 -15.17 -25.99
CA ARG A 186 -8.59 -13.81 -26.56
C ARG A 186 -9.84 -13.02 -26.16
N LEU A 187 -9.71 -12.14 -25.20
CA LEU A 187 -10.80 -11.26 -24.75
C LEU A 187 -10.69 -9.91 -25.46
N GLY A 188 -11.67 -9.59 -26.30
CA GLY A 188 -11.82 -8.27 -26.91
C GLY A 188 -12.30 -7.25 -25.89
N ALA A 189 -11.77 -6.03 -25.96
CA ALA A 189 -12.15 -4.94 -25.08
C ALA A 189 -12.01 -3.58 -25.77
N GLN A 190 -13.01 -2.71 -25.59
CA GLN A 190 -12.90 -1.33 -26.04
C GLN A 190 -11.97 -0.51 -25.11
N ARG A 191 -11.83 -0.90 -23.85
CA ARG A 191 -10.87 -0.34 -22.88
C ARG A 191 -10.28 -1.44 -22.02
N VAL A 192 -9.00 -1.32 -21.69
CA VAL A 192 -8.29 -2.23 -20.80
C VAL A 192 -7.73 -1.42 -19.63
N ILE A 193 -7.97 -1.90 -18.40
CA ILE A 193 -7.47 -1.30 -17.16
C ILE A 193 -6.50 -2.29 -16.50
N LEU A 194 -5.22 -1.92 -16.40
CA LEU A 194 -4.19 -2.70 -15.74
C LEU A 194 -4.17 -2.37 -14.24
N ALA A 195 -4.52 -3.36 -13.41
CA ALA A 195 -4.66 -3.24 -11.96
C ALA A 195 -4.01 -4.43 -11.22
N CYS A 196 -3.02 -5.09 -11.85
CA CYS A 196 -2.39 -6.32 -11.34
C CYS A 196 -1.14 -6.07 -10.48
N ASP A 197 -1.12 -4.93 -9.78
CA ASP A 197 -0.11 -4.53 -8.80
C ASP A 197 1.30 -4.32 -9.39
N GLY A 198 2.32 -4.16 -8.52
CA GLY A 198 3.71 -3.94 -8.87
C GLY A 198 4.51 -5.22 -9.06
N PHE A 199 5.82 -5.16 -8.77
CA PHE A 199 6.77 -6.25 -9.02
C PHE A 199 7.47 -6.78 -7.74
N GLY A 200 6.86 -6.60 -6.56
CA GLY A 200 7.45 -6.96 -5.26
C GLY A 200 7.83 -8.43 -5.09
N SER A 201 7.26 -9.34 -5.87
CA SER A 201 7.57 -10.77 -5.86
C SER A 201 8.39 -11.22 -7.09
N ASN A 202 8.86 -10.28 -7.93
CA ASN A 202 9.71 -10.58 -9.08
C ASN A 202 11.18 -10.32 -8.75
N ALA A 203 11.92 -11.38 -8.43
CA ALA A 203 13.31 -11.30 -8.00
C ALA A 203 14.24 -10.62 -9.03
N GLU A 204 13.97 -10.80 -10.35
CA GLU A 204 14.77 -10.19 -11.41
C GLU A 204 14.52 -8.67 -11.46
N MET A 205 13.26 -8.23 -11.40
CA MET A 205 12.92 -6.81 -11.37
C MET A 205 13.43 -6.16 -10.07
N ILE A 206 13.32 -6.83 -8.91
CA ILE A 206 13.91 -6.34 -7.66
C ILE A 206 15.43 -6.21 -7.79
N ALA A 207 16.11 -7.22 -8.30
CA ALA A 207 17.56 -7.16 -8.49
C ALA A 207 18.00 -6.04 -9.46
N ARG A 208 17.17 -5.72 -10.44
CA ARG A 208 17.44 -4.68 -11.45
C ARG A 208 17.15 -3.28 -10.91
N TYR A 209 16.01 -3.07 -10.27
CA TYR A 209 15.50 -1.74 -9.94
C TYR A 209 15.69 -1.36 -8.47
N ILE A 210 15.71 -2.34 -7.55
CA ILE A 210 15.82 -2.14 -6.11
C ILE A 210 16.90 -3.08 -5.53
N PRO A 211 18.17 -2.95 -5.98
CA PRO A 211 19.22 -3.93 -5.66
C PRO A 211 19.50 -4.05 -4.15
N GLU A 212 19.22 -3.02 -3.36
CA GLU A 212 19.36 -3.04 -1.90
C GLU A 212 18.38 -4.00 -1.21
N MET A 213 17.27 -4.32 -1.87
CA MET A 213 16.26 -5.27 -1.37
C MET A 213 16.42 -6.69 -1.93
N ARG A 214 17.53 -6.98 -2.63
CA ARG A 214 17.81 -8.32 -3.15
C ARG A 214 17.89 -9.33 -2.01
N GLY A 215 17.08 -10.37 -2.06
CA GLY A 215 17.05 -11.44 -1.06
C GLY A 215 16.34 -11.05 0.25
N VAL A 216 15.86 -9.83 0.37
CA VAL A 216 15.04 -9.40 1.51
C VAL A 216 13.63 -9.99 1.38
N GLN A 217 13.07 -10.42 2.51
CA GLN A 217 11.73 -10.98 2.56
C GLN A 217 10.69 -9.97 2.04
N SER A 218 9.83 -10.43 1.12
CA SER A 218 8.60 -9.70 0.78
C SER A 218 7.45 -10.22 1.64
N ILE A 219 6.73 -9.30 2.26
CA ILE A 219 5.50 -9.60 3.03
C ILE A 219 4.23 -9.23 2.25
N GLY A 220 4.37 -8.80 1.00
CA GLY A 220 3.26 -8.66 0.06
C GLY A 220 2.83 -9.99 -0.54
N VAL A 221 1.71 -9.95 -1.29
CA VAL A 221 1.19 -11.15 -1.96
C VAL A 221 2.12 -11.59 -3.10
N GLN A 222 2.25 -12.91 -3.30
CA GLN A 222 3.18 -13.51 -4.26
C GLN A 222 2.79 -13.25 -5.74
N GLY A 223 1.56 -12.81 -5.97
CA GLY A 223 1.06 -12.49 -7.30
C GLY A 223 1.66 -11.23 -7.95
N ASN A 224 2.44 -10.43 -7.21
CA ASN A 224 2.98 -9.14 -7.67
C ASN A 224 4.23 -9.32 -8.53
N THR A 225 4.05 -9.75 -9.76
CA THR A 225 5.13 -10.17 -10.69
C THR A 225 5.50 -9.13 -11.74
N GLY A 226 4.88 -7.93 -11.72
CA GLY A 226 5.20 -6.83 -12.62
C GLY A 226 4.66 -7.01 -14.05
N ASP A 227 3.65 -7.84 -14.23
CA ASP A 227 3.14 -8.19 -15.56
C ASP A 227 2.63 -6.96 -16.32
N ALA A 228 1.79 -6.13 -15.70
CA ALA A 228 1.29 -4.90 -16.29
C ALA A 228 2.40 -3.95 -16.74
N ILE A 229 3.43 -3.79 -15.90
CA ILE A 229 4.55 -2.90 -16.18
C ILE A 229 5.31 -3.40 -17.41
N ARG A 230 5.59 -4.71 -17.50
CA ARG A 230 6.26 -5.31 -18.65
C ARG A 230 5.45 -5.13 -19.92
N TRP A 231 4.15 -5.43 -19.92
CA TRP A 231 3.29 -5.26 -21.09
C TRP A 231 3.18 -3.80 -21.55
N GLY A 232 3.10 -2.87 -20.60
CA GLY A 232 3.12 -1.44 -20.93
C GLY A 232 4.43 -1.02 -21.59
N MET A 233 5.57 -1.47 -21.04
CA MET A 233 6.90 -1.20 -21.60
C MET A 233 7.08 -1.79 -23.01
N GLU A 234 6.52 -2.98 -23.28
CA GLU A 234 6.52 -3.60 -24.62
C GLU A 234 5.76 -2.73 -25.64
N LEU A 235 4.78 -1.94 -25.21
CA LEU A 235 4.04 -0.98 -26.02
C LEU A 235 4.67 0.43 -26.04
N GLY A 236 5.85 0.59 -25.43
CA GLY A 236 6.55 1.87 -25.36
C GLY A 236 6.03 2.82 -24.28
N ALA A 237 5.35 2.32 -23.25
CA ALA A 237 4.94 3.14 -22.11
C ALA A 237 6.15 3.67 -21.33
N ALA A 238 6.04 4.89 -20.81
CA ALA A 238 6.96 5.44 -19.84
C ALA A 238 6.75 4.77 -18.46
N VAL A 239 7.84 4.62 -17.72
CA VAL A 239 7.83 4.14 -16.31
C VAL A 239 8.52 5.16 -15.42
N ALA A 240 8.07 5.25 -14.16
CA ALA A 240 8.68 6.12 -13.16
C ALA A 240 8.78 5.40 -11.80
N HIS A 241 9.64 5.92 -10.94
CA HIS A 241 9.82 5.49 -9.54
C HIS A 241 10.19 4.01 -9.36
N MET A 242 10.87 3.42 -10.34
CA MET A 242 11.17 1.98 -10.38
C MET A 242 12.04 1.52 -9.21
N SER A 243 12.83 2.41 -8.58
CA SER A 243 13.62 2.11 -7.36
C SER A 243 12.85 2.37 -6.05
N GLY A 244 11.64 2.95 -6.14
CA GLY A 244 10.82 3.24 -4.98
C GLY A 244 10.09 2.00 -4.43
N TYR A 245 10.00 1.91 -3.11
CA TYR A 245 9.27 0.84 -2.44
C TYR A 245 8.75 1.27 -1.07
N GLN A 246 7.78 0.55 -0.55
CA GLN A 246 7.43 0.57 0.86
C GLN A 246 8.19 -0.53 1.57
N GLY A 247 9.05 -0.15 2.52
CA GLY A 247 9.63 -1.05 3.49
C GLY A 247 8.73 -1.25 4.71
N HIS A 248 9.09 -2.19 5.58
CA HIS A 248 8.50 -2.34 6.91
C HIS A 248 9.55 -2.85 7.89
N GLY A 249 10.09 -1.96 8.71
CA GLY A 249 11.16 -2.26 9.68
C GLY A 249 10.69 -2.92 10.97
N LEU A 250 9.42 -3.32 11.07
CA LEU A 250 8.82 -3.82 12.31
C LEU A 250 8.25 -5.24 12.11
N VAL A 251 8.76 -6.02 11.16
CA VAL A 251 8.32 -7.41 10.95
C VAL A 251 8.93 -8.29 12.03
N CYS A 252 8.12 -9.08 12.73
CA CYS A 252 8.59 -9.99 13.77
C CYS A 252 9.37 -11.16 13.14
N ALA A 253 10.68 -11.20 13.40
CA ALA A 253 11.59 -12.14 12.77
C ALA A 253 11.24 -13.59 13.09
N GLY A 254 10.96 -14.38 12.05
CA GLY A 254 10.59 -15.80 12.18
C GLY A 254 9.12 -16.08 12.50
N TYR A 255 8.27 -15.07 12.66
CA TYR A 255 6.87 -15.26 13.06
C TYR A 255 5.85 -14.89 11.95
N GLY A 256 6.27 -14.21 10.90
CA GLY A 256 5.36 -13.80 9.82
C GLY A 256 4.34 -12.70 10.20
N THR A 257 4.43 -12.18 11.42
CA THR A 257 3.61 -11.07 11.94
C THR A 257 4.42 -9.79 12.02
N ARG A 258 3.79 -8.68 12.39
CA ARG A 258 4.48 -7.38 12.50
C ARG A 258 3.96 -6.59 13.70
N LEU A 259 4.84 -5.81 14.32
CA LEU A 259 4.43 -4.78 15.24
C LEU A 259 3.70 -3.66 14.48
N VAL A 260 2.71 -3.08 15.13
CA VAL A 260 1.95 -1.97 14.55
C VAL A 260 2.78 -0.67 14.59
N PRO A 261 2.70 0.19 13.55
CA PRO A 261 3.50 1.43 13.46
C PRO A 261 3.26 2.43 14.60
N GLU A 262 2.16 2.28 15.33
CA GLU A 262 1.84 3.08 16.51
C GLU A 262 2.89 2.90 17.62
N ILE A 263 3.43 1.71 17.80
CA ILE A 263 4.34 1.37 18.91
C ILE A 263 5.59 2.29 18.94
N PRO A 264 6.37 2.46 17.86
CA PRO A 264 7.44 3.44 17.85
C PRO A 264 6.98 4.89 18.01
N GLN A 265 5.82 5.25 17.45
CA GLN A 265 5.25 6.60 17.59
C GLN A 265 4.86 6.93 19.05
N LEU A 266 4.43 5.92 19.81
CA LEU A 266 4.08 6.04 21.22
C LEU A 266 5.30 6.05 22.16
N GLY A 267 6.48 5.66 21.68
CA GLY A 267 7.67 5.78 22.50
C GLY A 267 8.57 4.54 22.59
N ALA A 268 8.29 3.46 21.89
CA ALA A 268 9.16 2.29 21.87
C ALA A 268 10.57 2.67 21.42
N ILE A 269 11.60 2.05 22.01
CA ILE A 269 12.95 2.11 21.52
C ILE A 269 13.28 0.86 20.71
N ILE A 270 14.21 0.98 19.77
CA ILE A 270 14.67 -0.14 18.98
C ILE A 270 16.19 -0.23 19.10
N VAL A 271 16.68 -1.37 19.57
CA VAL A 271 18.09 -1.60 19.84
C VAL A 271 18.65 -2.75 18.99
N ASN A 272 19.95 -2.65 18.67
CA ASN A 272 20.69 -3.71 18.02
C ASN A 272 21.08 -4.82 19.02
N ARG A 273 21.84 -5.82 18.57
CA ARG A 273 22.29 -6.93 19.42
C ARG A 273 23.25 -6.48 20.54
N GLN A 274 23.85 -5.31 20.43
CA GLN A 274 24.69 -4.69 21.46
C GLN A 274 23.86 -3.94 22.50
N GLY A 275 22.55 -3.90 22.39
CA GLY A 275 21.65 -3.17 23.27
C GLY A 275 21.64 -1.66 23.01
N GLU A 276 22.12 -1.21 21.87
CA GLU A 276 22.29 0.19 21.50
C GLU A 276 21.26 0.62 20.46
N ARG A 277 20.69 1.81 20.65
CA ARG A 277 19.87 2.48 19.63
C ARG A 277 20.77 2.87 18.47
N PHE A 278 20.23 2.83 17.24
CA PHE A 278 20.99 3.08 16.02
C PHE A 278 20.33 4.05 15.04
N ALA A 279 19.07 4.40 15.27
CA ALA A 279 18.34 5.34 14.41
C ALA A 279 17.16 5.96 15.18
N ARG A 280 16.52 6.94 14.55
CA ARG A 280 15.30 7.56 15.05
C ARG A 280 14.09 6.66 14.80
N GLU A 281 13.47 6.09 15.82
CA GLU A 281 12.47 5.05 15.72
C GLU A 281 11.12 5.56 15.19
N ASP A 282 10.79 6.84 15.42
CA ASP A 282 9.53 7.47 15.01
C ASP A 282 9.59 8.14 13.64
N GLN A 283 10.67 7.99 12.88
CA GLN A 283 10.83 8.63 11.56
C GLN A 283 9.89 8.06 10.49
N GLY A 284 9.55 6.79 10.56
CA GLY A 284 8.68 6.10 9.61
C GLY A 284 9.12 4.66 9.43
N TYR A 285 8.15 3.75 9.44
CA TYR A 285 8.43 2.32 9.39
C TYR A 285 8.96 1.84 8.03
N SER A 286 8.74 2.61 6.97
CA SER A 286 9.21 2.26 5.62
C SER A 286 10.70 2.45 5.50
N GLU A 287 11.21 3.63 5.79
CA GLU A 287 12.64 3.93 5.79
C GLU A 287 13.38 3.16 6.88
N PHE A 288 12.73 2.91 8.02
CA PHE A 288 13.31 2.17 9.14
C PHE A 288 13.67 0.71 8.78
N ALA A 289 13.08 0.15 7.73
CA ALA A 289 13.44 -1.18 7.24
C ALA A 289 14.93 -1.27 6.87
N ARG A 290 15.50 -0.24 6.23
CA ARG A 290 16.92 -0.22 5.88
C ARG A 290 17.83 -0.14 7.11
N GLU A 291 17.42 0.64 8.10
CA GLU A 291 18.16 0.78 9.36
C GLU A 291 18.27 -0.55 10.09
N VAL A 292 17.18 -1.33 10.13
CA VAL A 292 17.17 -2.67 10.73
C VAL A 292 17.99 -3.67 9.90
N LEU A 293 17.85 -3.65 8.57
CA LEU A 293 18.60 -4.54 7.67
C LEU A 293 20.10 -4.29 7.68
N ALA A 294 20.53 -3.07 8.06
CA ALA A 294 21.93 -2.72 8.22
C ALA A 294 22.56 -3.25 9.53
N GLN A 295 21.76 -3.74 10.49
CA GLN A 295 22.27 -4.27 11.75
C GLN A 295 22.74 -5.71 11.59
N ASP A 296 23.60 -6.17 12.53
CA ASP A 296 24.13 -7.52 12.57
C ASP A 296 23.02 -8.57 12.58
N GLY A 297 23.06 -9.49 11.61
CA GLY A 297 22.04 -10.51 11.39
C GLY A 297 20.72 -9.94 10.88
N GLN A 298 20.70 -8.69 10.39
CA GLN A 298 19.53 -8.02 9.82
C GLN A 298 18.34 -7.98 10.78
N THR A 299 18.61 -7.91 12.07
CA THR A 299 17.59 -7.90 13.13
C THR A 299 17.89 -6.85 14.18
N ALA A 300 16.84 -6.41 14.86
CA ALA A 300 16.88 -5.56 16.04
C ALA A 300 15.84 -6.03 17.07
N VAL A 301 15.82 -5.44 18.24
CA VAL A 301 14.82 -5.71 19.29
C VAL A 301 14.04 -4.43 19.56
N ALA A 302 12.75 -4.45 19.33
CA ALA A 302 11.84 -3.40 19.77
C ALA A 302 11.47 -3.61 21.25
N ILE A 303 11.59 -2.54 22.05
CA ILE A 303 11.31 -2.53 23.49
C ILE A 303 10.23 -1.47 23.75
N PHE A 304 9.16 -1.85 24.45
CA PHE A 304 8.01 -1.00 24.73
C PHE A 304 7.35 -1.38 26.07
N ASP A 305 6.46 -0.56 26.56
CA ASP A 305 5.81 -0.76 27.86
C ASP A 305 4.31 -1.01 27.75
N GLN A 306 3.67 -1.28 28.87
CA GLN A 306 2.24 -1.62 28.93
C GLN A 306 1.34 -0.49 28.41
N ARG A 307 1.69 0.78 28.62
CA ARG A 307 0.92 1.92 28.13
C ARG A 307 0.76 1.91 26.61
N MET A 308 1.83 1.50 25.89
CA MET A 308 1.79 1.37 24.43
C MET A 308 0.94 0.18 24.00
N VAL A 309 1.02 -0.93 24.76
CA VAL A 309 0.16 -2.10 24.54
C VAL A 309 -1.33 -1.75 24.71
N ASP A 310 -1.70 -0.98 25.73
CA ASP A 310 -3.08 -0.60 26.00
C ASP A 310 -3.71 0.18 24.83
N VAL A 311 -2.92 1.02 24.15
CA VAL A 311 -3.38 1.75 22.95
C VAL A 311 -3.66 0.81 21.77
N VAL A 312 -2.81 -0.21 21.59
CA VAL A 312 -2.86 -1.08 20.40
C VAL A 312 -3.62 -2.38 20.61
N ALA A 313 -3.99 -2.72 21.85
CA ALA A 313 -4.58 -4.01 22.25
C ALA A 313 -5.85 -4.39 21.47
N ARG A 314 -6.62 -3.40 20.99
CA ARG A 314 -7.84 -3.61 20.21
C ARG A 314 -7.59 -3.97 18.74
N LEU A 315 -6.38 -3.72 18.22
CA LEU A 315 -6.04 -3.90 16.80
C LEU A 315 -5.84 -5.39 16.48
N ASP A 316 -6.45 -5.87 15.42
CA ASP A 316 -6.37 -7.28 15.05
C ASP A 316 -4.93 -7.70 14.71
N HIS A 317 -4.18 -6.88 13.99
CA HIS A 317 -2.75 -7.16 13.73
C HIS A 317 -1.90 -7.28 15.01
N TRP A 318 -2.26 -6.54 16.07
CA TRP A 318 -1.59 -6.69 17.37
C TRP A 318 -1.95 -8.02 18.02
N LYS A 319 -3.24 -8.39 18.03
CA LYS A 319 -3.73 -9.68 18.56
C LYS A 319 -3.03 -10.85 17.88
N ASP A 320 -2.92 -10.82 16.56
CA ASP A 320 -2.22 -11.84 15.78
C ASP A 320 -0.73 -11.91 16.17
N THR A 321 -0.08 -10.77 16.38
CA THR A 321 1.33 -10.72 16.79
C THR A 321 1.54 -11.31 18.18
N VAL A 322 0.66 -11.01 19.13
CA VAL A 322 0.71 -11.62 20.47
C VAL A 322 0.42 -13.12 20.39
N ALA A 323 -0.61 -13.52 19.65
CA ALA A 323 -0.98 -14.94 19.49
C ALA A 323 0.12 -15.77 18.83
N SER A 324 0.95 -15.16 17.97
CA SER A 324 2.09 -15.85 17.35
C SER A 324 3.22 -16.18 18.33
N GLY A 325 3.23 -15.56 19.53
CA GLY A 325 4.32 -15.71 20.52
C GLY A 325 5.56 -14.85 20.22
N ALA A 326 5.47 -13.90 19.28
CA ALA A 326 6.58 -13.01 18.94
C ALA A 326 6.93 -12.03 20.07
N VAL A 327 5.95 -11.64 20.89
CA VAL A 327 6.11 -10.69 22.01
C VAL A 327 6.47 -11.44 23.28
N LYS A 328 7.56 -11.00 23.94
CA LYS A 328 7.94 -11.44 25.27
C LYS A 328 7.72 -10.30 26.26
N SER A 329 7.42 -10.65 27.52
CA SER A 329 7.15 -9.69 28.59
C SER A 329 8.00 -9.98 29.82
N ALA A 330 8.36 -8.94 30.57
CA ALA A 330 9.16 -9.03 31.79
C ALA A 330 8.80 -7.88 32.77
N GLN A 331 9.12 -8.05 34.05
CA GLN A 331 8.87 -7.04 35.08
C GLN A 331 9.98 -5.99 35.17
N SER A 332 11.12 -6.26 34.55
CA SER A 332 12.26 -5.33 34.54
C SER A 332 12.99 -5.33 33.18
N LEU A 333 13.75 -4.27 32.90
CA LEU A 333 14.60 -4.20 31.71
C LEU A 333 15.71 -5.26 31.75
N GLN A 334 16.21 -5.62 32.92
CA GLN A 334 17.23 -6.67 33.12
C GLN A 334 16.66 -8.05 32.72
N GLU A 335 15.44 -8.39 33.16
CA GLU A 335 14.77 -9.63 32.77
C GLU A 335 14.52 -9.66 31.27
N LEU A 336 14.09 -8.51 30.70
CA LEU A 336 13.85 -8.42 29.27
C LEU A 336 15.16 -8.53 28.47
N ALA A 337 16.24 -7.89 28.92
CA ALA A 337 17.56 -8.03 28.35
C ALA A 337 18.02 -9.50 28.31
N ALA A 338 17.84 -10.23 29.41
CA ALA A 338 18.15 -11.66 29.47
C ALA A 338 17.30 -12.49 28.48
N ALA A 339 16.00 -12.17 28.36
CA ALA A 339 15.09 -12.87 27.43
C ALA A 339 15.49 -12.72 25.95
N PHE A 340 16.12 -11.59 25.59
CA PHE A 340 16.59 -11.28 24.22
C PHE A 340 18.12 -11.42 24.07
N LYS A 341 18.85 -11.83 25.12
CA LYS A 341 20.31 -11.96 25.14
C LYS A 341 21.02 -10.63 24.81
N LEU A 342 20.51 -9.53 25.33
CA LEU A 342 21.09 -8.19 25.23
C LEU A 342 21.98 -7.91 26.43
N PRO A 343 23.03 -7.07 26.31
CA PRO A 343 23.77 -6.55 27.45
C PRO A 343 22.88 -5.63 28.31
N PRO A 344 22.62 -5.96 29.61
CA PRO A 344 21.65 -5.22 30.42
C PRO A 344 22.00 -3.74 30.59
N GLU A 345 23.28 -3.43 30.88
CA GLU A 345 23.71 -2.04 31.08
C GLU A 345 23.63 -1.19 29.80
N ALA A 346 23.82 -1.82 28.62
CA ALA A 346 23.66 -1.12 27.35
C ALA A 346 22.18 -0.79 27.08
N LEU A 347 21.29 -1.76 27.35
CA LEU A 347 19.84 -1.54 27.21
C LEU A 347 19.35 -0.44 28.17
N GLU A 348 19.80 -0.44 29.42
CA GLU A 348 19.45 0.61 30.39
C GLU A 348 19.93 1.99 29.94
N ARG A 349 21.17 2.08 29.43
CA ARG A 349 21.67 3.36 28.86
C ARG A 349 20.85 3.83 27.68
N SER A 350 20.51 2.93 26.75
CA SER A 350 19.69 3.24 25.59
C SER A 350 18.29 3.72 25.99
N PHE A 351 17.73 3.12 27.04
CA PHE A 351 16.44 3.51 27.60
C PHE A 351 16.51 4.89 28.27
N ALA A 352 17.57 5.13 29.06
CA ALA A 352 17.78 6.42 29.72
C ALA A 352 17.97 7.59 28.73
N GLN A 353 18.51 7.35 27.53
CA GLN A 353 18.62 8.38 26.49
C GLN A 353 17.26 8.96 26.06
N CYS A 354 16.19 8.16 26.10
CA CYS A 354 14.85 8.59 25.71
C CYS A 354 14.08 9.29 26.83
N CYS A 355 14.45 9.03 28.10
CA CYS A 355 13.75 9.52 29.29
C CYS A 355 14.53 10.61 30.04
N GLY A 356 15.75 10.91 29.64
CA GLY A 356 16.65 11.86 30.30
C GLY A 356 16.42 13.34 29.96
N ASP A 357 17.14 14.22 30.61
CA ASP A 357 17.07 15.70 30.39
C ASP A 357 17.86 16.16 29.15
N LEU A 358 18.72 15.31 28.61
CA LEU A 358 19.52 15.62 27.43
C LEU A 358 18.70 15.46 26.15
N PRO A 359 19.02 16.21 25.08
CA PRO A 359 18.46 16.00 23.77
C PRO A 359 18.69 14.55 23.28
N ASP A 360 17.67 13.94 22.66
CA ASP A 360 17.80 12.62 22.06
C ASP A 360 18.87 12.63 20.95
N PRO A 361 19.85 11.70 20.96
CA PRO A 361 20.95 11.71 20.00
C PRO A 361 20.51 11.51 18.54
N PHE A 362 19.31 10.96 18.32
CA PHE A 362 18.72 10.76 16.99
C PHE A 362 17.67 11.82 16.65
N GLY A 363 17.47 12.84 17.50
CA GLY A 363 16.54 13.94 17.25
C GLY A 363 15.07 13.58 17.45
N ARG A 364 14.77 12.55 18.22
CA ARG A 364 13.41 12.19 18.59
C ARG A 364 12.84 13.18 19.62
N ALA A 365 11.55 13.45 19.54
CA ALA A 365 10.86 14.19 20.58
C ALA A 365 10.89 13.39 21.91
N ARG A 366 11.09 14.09 23.03
CA ARG A 366 11.15 13.48 24.36
C ARG A 366 9.88 12.67 24.68
N LEU A 367 10.05 11.50 25.25
CA LEU A 367 8.93 10.71 25.73
C LEU A 367 8.21 11.40 26.91
N PRO A 368 6.88 11.44 26.93
CA PRO A 368 6.11 12.25 27.88
C PRO A 368 6.14 11.74 29.33
N ALA A 369 6.60 10.51 29.59
CA ALA A 369 6.66 9.92 30.95
C ALA A 369 7.70 8.80 31.03
N PRO A 370 8.24 8.51 32.26
CA PRO A 370 9.04 7.30 32.45
C PRO A 370 8.24 6.06 32.05
N ALA A 371 8.93 5.10 31.47
CA ALA A 371 8.28 3.83 31.13
C ALA A 371 7.96 3.02 32.37
N GLU A 372 6.87 2.29 32.33
CA GLU A 372 6.33 1.51 33.42
C GLU A 372 6.27 0.02 33.08
N ALA A 373 6.65 -0.81 34.07
CA ALA A 373 6.48 -2.25 33.94
C ALA A 373 4.99 -2.64 33.83
N PRO A 374 4.66 -3.77 33.18
CA PRO A 374 5.58 -4.70 32.51
C PRO A 374 6.17 -4.11 31.22
N PHE A 375 7.42 -4.50 30.94
CA PHE A 375 8.08 -4.23 29.68
C PHE A 375 7.86 -5.37 28.70
N HIS A 376 7.78 -5.03 27.43
CA HIS A 376 7.56 -5.96 26.34
C HIS A 376 8.63 -5.78 25.26
N GLY A 377 8.87 -6.83 24.49
CA GLY A 377 9.74 -6.73 23.34
C GLY A 377 9.49 -7.79 22.29
N ALA A 378 9.99 -7.53 21.10
CA ALA A 378 9.98 -8.47 19.99
C ALA A 378 11.24 -8.32 19.14
N VAL A 379 11.78 -9.45 18.62
CA VAL A 379 12.82 -9.41 17.60
C VAL A 379 12.19 -9.02 16.28
N ILE A 380 12.70 -7.97 15.66
CA ILE A 380 12.21 -7.45 14.39
C ILE A 380 13.25 -7.54 13.29
N THR A 381 12.80 -7.54 12.04
CA THR A 381 13.61 -7.44 10.82
C THR A 381 12.95 -6.47 9.83
N GLY A 382 13.73 -6.06 8.84
CA GLY A 382 13.22 -5.32 7.70
C GLY A 382 12.59 -6.25 6.65
N ALA A 383 11.54 -5.78 5.99
CA ALA A 383 10.93 -6.45 4.85
C ALA A 383 10.46 -5.46 3.81
N MET A 384 10.22 -5.92 2.59
CA MET A 384 9.53 -5.16 1.56
C MET A 384 8.04 -5.48 1.57
N VAL A 385 7.20 -4.45 1.46
CA VAL A 385 5.73 -4.60 1.39
C VAL A 385 5.26 -4.59 -0.06
N HIS A 386 5.53 -3.51 -0.78
CA HIS A 386 5.22 -3.37 -2.20
C HIS A 386 6.13 -2.35 -2.88
N THR A 387 6.21 -2.39 -4.20
CA THR A 387 6.97 -1.43 -5.02
C THR A 387 6.15 -0.19 -5.31
N GLN A 388 6.83 0.94 -5.56
CA GLN A 388 6.22 2.22 -5.96
C GLN A 388 6.40 2.52 -7.45
N GLY A 389 7.29 1.79 -8.11
CA GLY A 389 7.55 1.92 -9.54
C GLY A 389 6.42 1.34 -10.38
N GLY A 390 6.09 2.02 -11.48
CA GLY A 390 5.04 1.60 -12.39
C GLY A 390 4.96 2.44 -13.66
N LEU A 391 3.91 2.20 -14.43
CA LEU A 391 3.61 2.93 -15.64
C LEU A 391 3.26 4.39 -15.35
N VAL A 392 3.76 5.32 -16.15
CA VAL A 392 3.34 6.73 -16.06
C VAL A 392 1.92 6.85 -16.60
N VAL A 393 1.07 7.52 -15.84
CA VAL A 393 -0.32 7.79 -16.21
C VAL A 393 -0.65 9.28 -16.12
N ASP A 394 -1.69 9.72 -16.82
CA ASP A 394 -2.23 11.06 -16.65
C ASP A 394 -3.33 11.12 -15.57
N VAL A 395 -3.90 12.29 -15.36
CA VAL A 395 -4.99 12.54 -14.39
C VAL A 395 -6.28 11.76 -14.65
N HIS A 396 -6.37 11.10 -15.80
CA HIS A 396 -7.45 10.20 -16.19
C HIS A 396 -7.05 8.72 -16.08
N ALA A 397 -5.88 8.44 -15.50
CA ALA A 397 -5.26 7.10 -15.41
C ALA A 397 -4.94 6.45 -16.77
N ARG A 398 -4.84 7.21 -17.87
CA ARG A 398 -4.40 6.69 -19.18
C ARG A 398 -2.90 6.50 -19.17
N VAL A 399 -2.43 5.38 -19.69
CA VAL A 399 -1.00 5.06 -19.77
C VAL A 399 -0.32 5.93 -20.82
N LEU A 400 0.80 6.57 -20.46
CA LEU A 400 1.53 7.52 -21.31
C LEU A 400 2.82 6.92 -21.86
N ARG A 401 3.18 7.38 -23.05
CA ARG A 401 4.52 7.23 -23.64
C ARG A 401 5.47 8.35 -23.15
N PRO A 402 6.80 8.23 -23.38
CA PRO A 402 7.75 9.27 -22.98
C PRO A 402 7.52 10.65 -23.60
N ASP A 403 6.82 10.72 -24.73
CA ASP A 403 6.43 11.98 -25.39
C ASP A 403 5.14 12.60 -24.82
N GLY A 404 4.56 11.99 -23.80
CA GLY A 404 3.31 12.42 -23.17
C GLY A 404 2.03 11.97 -23.90
N SER A 405 2.15 11.30 -25.05
CA SER A 405 0.99 10.75 -25.75
C SER A 405 0.41 9.53 -25.00
N ALA A 406 -0.92 9.43 -24.92
CA ALA A 406 -1.55 8.27 -24.31
C ALA A 406 -1.53 7.06 -25.24
N ILE A 407 -1.28 5.87 -24.70
CA ILE A 407 -1.49 4.61 -25.43
C ILE A 407 -3.00 4.41 -25.55
N PRO A 408 -3.54 4.32 -26.78
CA PRO A 408 -4.97 4.26 -26.98
C PRO A 408 -5.62 3.07 -26.27
N ASN A 409 -6.74 3.32 -25.59
CA ASN A 409 -7.57 2.33 -24.90
C ASN A 409 -6.94 1.68 -23.66
N LEU A 410 -5.75 2.14 -23.21
CA LEU A 410 -5.02 1.55 -22.08
C LEU A 410 -5.01 2.48 -20.87
N TYR A 411 -5.38 1.92 -19.71
CA TYR A 411 -5.37 2.56 -18.38
C TYR A 411 -4.54 1.74 -17.41
N ALA A 412 -4.03 2.37 -16.38
CA ALA A 412 -3.36 1.67 -15.29
C ALA A 412 -3.62 2.36 -13.94
N GLY A 413 -3.60 1.56 -12.87
CA GLY A 413 -3.72 2.09 -11.51
C GLY A 413 -3.19 1.13 -10.45
N GLY A 414 -3.22 1.57 -9.19
CA GLY A 414 -2.60 0.84 -8.09
C GLY A 414 -1.10 0.66 -8.32
N GLY A 415 -0.54 -0.46 -7.92
CA GLY A 415 0.89 -0.75 -8.11
C GLY A 415 1.32 -0.97 -9.56
N SER A 416 0.39 -1.05 -10.52
CA SER A 416 0.70 -1.06 -11.96
C SER A 416 1.08 0.33 -12.48
N ALA A 417 0.65 1.40 -11.82
CA ALA A 417 1.02 2.77 -12.11
C ALA A 417 2.10 3.28 -11.16
N ALA A 418 2.83 4.32 -11.57
CA ALA A 418 3.80 5.00 -10.72
C ALA A 418 3.12 5.57 -9.47
N GLY A 419 3.69 5.28 -8.31
CA GLY A 419 3.14 5.66 -7.02
C GLY A 419 3.47 7.08 -6.58
N LEU A 420 3.03 7.44 -5.36
CA LEU A 420 3.10 8.79 -4.79
C LEU A 420 4.35 9.05 -3.95
N SER A 421 5.29 8.10 -3.87
CA SER A 421 6.40 8.15 -2.91
C SER A 421 7.74 8.51 -3.54
N GLY A 422 7.83 8.64 -4.86
CA GLY A 422 9.09 8.85 -5.56
C GLY A 422 9.98 7.59 -5.54
N ASP A 423 11.28 7.81 -5.70
CA ASP A 423 12.29 6.76 -5.96
C ASP A 423 12.88 6.12 -4.69
N ARG A 424 12.39 6.48 -3.50
CA ARG A 424 12.99 6.06 -2.22
C ARG A 424 11.94 5.66 -1.19
N PRO A 425 12.26 4.72 -0.27
CA PRO A 425 11.35 4.32 0.80
C PRO A 425 11.01 5.45 1.79
N GLU A 426 11.89 6.47 1.92
CA GLU A 426 11.64 7.66 2.75
C GLU A 426 10.45 8.48 2.28
N GLY A 427 10.13 8.43 0.99
CA GLY A 427 9.00 9.15 0.42
C GLY A 427 7.63 8.56 0.76
N TYR A 428 7.59 7.37 1.33
CA TYR A 428 6.33 6.71 1.64
C TYR A 428 5.60 7.35 2.82
N LEU A 429 4.33 7.72 2.61
CA LEU A 429 3.38 8.06 3.66
C LEU A 429 2.40 6.93 3.88
N SER A 430 2.04 6.70 5.14
CA SER A 430 1.06 5.68 5.54
C SER A 430 -0.25 5.84 4.77
N GLY A 431 -0.71 4.77 4.13
CA GLY A 431 -1.96 4.76 3.36
C GLY A 431 -1.86 5.25 1.91
N ASN A 432 -0.73 5.84 1.47
CA ASN A 432 -0.57 6.29 0.08
C ASN A 432 -0.79 5.17 -0.95
N GLY A 433 -0.40 3.93 -0.61
CA GLY A 433 -0.66 2.77 -1.48
C GLY A 433 -2.15 2.52 -1.70
N LEU A 434 -2.98 2.64 -0.64
CA LEU A 434 -4.42 2.47 -0.75
C LEU A 434 -5.11 3.69 -1.39
N LEU A 435 -4.62 4.91 -1.13
CA LEU A 435 -5.07 6.11 -1.82
C LEU A 435 -4.85 5.98 -3.34
N SER A 436 -3.65 5.58 -3.75
CA SER A 436 -3.32 5.35 -5.16
C SER A 436 -4.16 4.22 -5.76
N ALA A 437 -4.30 3.10 -5.05
CA ALA A 437 -5.04 1.95 -5.55
C ALA A 437 -6.53 2.25 -5.75
N TYR A 438 -7.23 2.68 -4.71
CA TYR A 438 -8.66 3.01 -4.82
C TYR A 438 -8.90 4.25 -5.66
N GLY A 439 -8.06 5.30 -5.53
CA GLY A 439 -8.22 6.55 -6.24
C GLY A 439 -8.00 6.43 -7.74
N LEU A 440 -6.91 5.78 -8.18
CA LEU A 440 -6.71 5.53 -9.61
C LEU A 440 -7.71 4.50 -10.16
N GLY A 441 -8.15 3.53 -9.36
CA GLY A 441 -9.25 2.64 -9.74
C GLY A 441 -10.55 3.39 -9.97
N LEU A 442 -10.90 4.30 -9.08
CA LEU A 442 -12.06 5.21 -9.21
C LEU A 442 -11.96 6.02 -10.51
N ILE A 443 -10.84 6.71 -10.72
CA ILE A 443 -10.61 7.57 -11.89
C ILE A 443 -10.62 6.76 -13.20
N ALA A 444 -9.90 5.63 -13.25
CA ALA A 444 -9.82 4.79 -14.43
C ALA A 444 -11.17 4.22 -14.83
N GLY A 445 -11.92 3.68 -13.87
CA GLY A 445 -13.25 3.10 -14.12
C GLY A 445 -14.24 4.14 -14.63
N GLU A 446 -14.25 5.32 -14.02
CA GLU A 446 -15.11 6.44 -14.45
C GLU A 446 -14.75 6.97 -15.83
N HIS A 447 -13.47 7.28 -16.05
CA HIS A 447 -13.06 7.86 -17.32
C HIS A 447 -13.20 6.85 -18.47
N ALA A 448 -12.83 5.59 -18.26
CA ALA A 448 -13.02 4.54 -19.26
C ALA A 448 -14.50 4.43 -19.64
N ALA A 449 -15.39 4.37 -18.67
CA ALA A 449 -16.84 4.30 -18.91
C ALA A 449 -17.36 5.55 -19.63
N ALA A 450 -17.05 6.74 -19.13
CA ALA A 450 -17.52 8.00 -19.74
C ALA A 450 -17.06 8.14 -21.20
N SER A 451 -15.81 7.72 -21.50
CA SER A 451 -15.26 7.77 -22.85
C SER A 451 -15.96 6.83 -23.85
N LEU A 452 -16.65 5.80 -23.39
CA LEU A 452 -17.45 4.89 -24.21
C LEU A 452 -18.86 5.43 -24.40
N LEU A 453 -19.50 5.88 -23.32
CA LEU A 453 -20.86 6.41 -23.35
C LEU A 453 -20.96 7.69 -24.23
N ALA A 454 -19.93 8.56 -24.19
CA ALA A 454 -19.87 9.74 -25.05
C ALA A 454 -19.77 9.44 -26.56
N ARG A 455 -19.37 8.23 -26.96
CA ARG A 455 -19.30 7.83 -28.39
C ARG A 455 -20.60 7.21 -28.88
N SER A 456 -21.52 6.90 -27.97
CA SER A 456 -22.82 6.28 -28.29
C SER A 456 -23.91 7.33 -28.55
N HIS A 457 -23.59 8.61 -28.42
CA HIS A 457 -24.39 9.79 -28.76
C HIS A 457 -23.73 10.58 -29.90
#